data_2cb59790d7f81a3e5d3e80fac39ebf0a
#
_entry.id   2cb59790d7f81a3e5d3e80fac39ebf0a
#
_cell.length_a   1.000
_cell.length_b   1.000
_cell.length_c   1.000
_cell.angle_alpha   90.00
_cell.angle_beta   90.00
_cell.angle_gamma   90.00
#
_symmetry.space_group_name_H-M   'P 1'
#
loop_
_entity.id
_entity.type
_entity.pdbx_description
1 polymer ?
#
loop_
_entity_poly.entity_id
_entity_poly.type
_entity_poly.pdbx_seq_one_letter_code
_entity_poly.pdbx_strand_id
1 'polypeptide(L)'
;MKVKPFIEKQVEDIKKTVGSGKAISALSGGVDSSVCSVLAHRALKDQLKCIFIDTGLMREGEPEKVKAVFGKLGIKVDVVDAQAEFFDALKGHTDPEEKRKAFRYTFYKVFGHEVLKSQARFLIQGTIAADIIETQGGVKTQHNILEQIGIDPDKNFGFKVVEPLKELFKHEVREVGKELGLPESLYGRMPFPGPALATRVIGEVTPERVALVRKATRIVEEEVAALKPFQAFAVLMSDMGTGVVGGKRKFGHVIVIRSVESRDAMTAEPTQVPWDVLLKMSKRITKEIPAVTRVCYELTPKPPATIEYI
;
A
#
# COMPACT_ATOMS: atom_id res chain seq x y z
N MET A 1 11.49 19.76 -12.72
CA MET A 1 12.36 19.98 -11.50
C MET A 1 13.80 19.58 -11.78
N LYS A 2 14.81 20.22 -11.16
CA LYS A 2 16.22 19.74 -11.19
C LYS A 2 16.40 18.74 -10.05
N VAL A 3 16.43 17.45 -10.36
CA VAL A 3 16.35 16.35 -9.37
C VAL A 3 17.55 16.32 -8.42
N LYS A 4 18.80 16.39 -8.92
CA LYS A 4 20.00 16.35 -8.08
C LYS A 4 20.07 17.50 -7.06
N PRO A 5 19.90 18.77 -7.46
CA PRO A 5 19.85 19.88 -6.51
C PRO A 5 18.73 19.76 -5.47
N PHE A 6 17.58 19.21 -5.84
CA PHE A 6 16.50 18.91 -4.89
C PHE A 6 16.95 17.90 -3.84
N ILE A 7 17.55 16.78 -4.27
CA ILE A 7 18.04 15.72 -3.36
C ILE A 7 19.07 16.31 -2.39
N GLU A 8 20.04 17.08 -2.88
CA GLU A 8 21.09 17.69 -2.07
C GLU A 8 20.48 18.63 -1.01
N LYS A 9 19.55 19.51 -1.43
CA LYS A 9 18.84 20.41 -0.53
C LYS A 9 18.07 19.62 0.55
N GLN A 10 17.28 18.60 0.16
CA GLN A 10 16.51 17.84 1.14
C GLN A 10 17.38 17.07 2.13
N VAL A 11 18.51 16.52 1.68
CA VAL A 11 19.48 15.86 2.56
C VAL A 11 20.05 16.84 3.58
N GLU A 12 20.39 18.07 3.18
CA GLU A 12 20.88 19.11 4.07
C GLU A 12 19.80 19.57 5.06
N ASP A 13 18.58 19.83 4.58
CA ASP A 13 17.45 20.25 5.41
C ASP A 13 17.11 19.19 6.47
N ILE A 14 17.11 17.91 6.11
CA ILE A 14 16.89 16.80 7.05
C ILE A 14 18.00 16.77 8.11
N LYS A 15 19.27 16.87 7.70
CA LYS A 15 20.40 16.90 8.64
C LYS A 15 20.28 18.07 9.63
N LYS A 16 19.96 19.25 9.13
CA LYS A 16 19.82 20.45 9.96
C LYS A 16 18.66 20.32 10.94
N THR A 17 17.51 19.77 10.48
CA THR A 17 16.31 19.62 11.30
C THR A 17 16.49 18.58 12.40
N VAL A 18 17.09 17.44 12.08
CA VAL A 18 17.23 16.30 13.02
C VAL A 18 18.45 16.49 13.93
N GLY A 19 19.53 17.09 13.43
CA GLY A 19 20.78 17.30 14.18
C GLY A 19 21.36 15.98 14.70
N SER A 20 21.57 15.90 16.00
CA SER A 20 22.03 14.67 16.69
C SER A 20 20.92 13.73 17.13
N GLY A 21 19.65 14.05 16.82
CA GLY A 21 18.49 13.27 17.23
C GLY A 21 18.34 11.96 16.45
N LYS A 22 17.43 11.10 16.92
CA LYS A 22 17.02 9.88 16.22
C LYS A 22 15.74 10.12 15.45
N ALA A 23 15.62 9.52 14.26
CA ALA A 23 14.43 9.55 13.42
C ALA A 23 13.92 8.14 13.13
N ILE A 24 12.61 8.03 12.86
CA ILE A 24 11.96 6.80 12.43
C ILE A 24 11.20 7.04 11.12
N SER A 25 11.18 6.07 10.24
CA SER A 25 10.40 6.07 9.01
C SER A 25 9.65 4.76 8.86
N ALA A 26 8.35 4.81 8.55
CA ALA A 26 7.54 3.64 8.22
C ALA A 26 7.47 3.46 6.70
N LEU A 27 7.93 2.30 6.23
CA LEU A 27 7.81 1.87 4.85
C LEU A 27 6.44 1.22 4.64
N SER A 28 5.67 1.72 3.71
CA SER A 28 4.38 1.13 3.31
C SER A 28 4.49 0.25 2.07
N GLY A 29 5.71 0.07 1.52
CA GLY A 29 5.92 -0.55 0.22
C GLY A 29 5.59 0.37 -0.97
N GLY A 30 5.04 1.57 -0.74
CA GLY A 30 4.78 2.58 -1.75
C GLY A 30 6.02 3.40 -2.13
N VAL A 31 5.97 4.07 -3.30
CA VAL A 31 7.10 4.85 -3.80
C VAL A 31 7.43 6.04 -2.88
N ASP A 32 6.42 6.72 -2.33
CA ASP A 32 6.62 7.94 -1.54
C ASP A 32 7.37 7.65 -0.23
N SER A 33 6.91 6.66 0.54
CA SER A 33 7.60 6.23 1.76
C SER A 33 9.00 5.68 1.46
N SER A 34 9.17 5.02 0.31
CA SER A 34 10.48 4.49 -0.12
C SER A 34 11.47 5.60 -0.45
N VAL A 35 11.07 6.58 -1.27
CA VAL A 35 11.90 7.74 -1.65
C VAL A 35 12.25 8.56 -0.41
N CYS A 36 11.26 8.80 0.44
CA CYS A 36 11.41 9.53 1.69
C CYS A 36 12.44 8.87 2.62
N SER A 37 12.35 7.55 2.81
CA SER A 37 13.28 6.78 3.64
C SER A 37 14.69 6.76 3.09
N VAL A 38 14.88 6.68 1.77
CA VAL A 38 16.22 6.73 1.15
C VAL A 38 16.85 8.12 1.29
N LEU A 39 16.07 9.19 1.10
CA LEU A 39 16.54 10.57 1.35
C LEU A 39 16.99 10.74 2.79
N ALA A 40 16.15 10.32 3.73
CA ALA A 40 16.46 10.40 5.16
C ALA A 40 17.67 9.54 5.53
N HIS A 41 17.83 8.36 4.96
CA HIS A 41 19.01 7.54 5.21
C HIS A 41 20.30 8.17 4.66
N ARG A 42 20.26 8.82 3.49
CA ARG A 42 21.42 9.59 2.99
C ARG A 42 21.82 10.70 3.95
N ALA A 43 20.86 11.32 4.60
CA ALA A 43 21.09 12.40 5.56
C ALA A 43 21.56 11.88 6.93
N LEU A 44 20.92 10.84 7.47
CA LEU A 44 20.98 10.49 8.89
C LEU A 44 21.77 9.22 9.20
N LYS A 45 21.94 8.32 8.20
CA LYS A 45 22.63 7.03 8.38
C LYS A 45 22.07 6.25 9.57
N ASP A 46 22.88 5.93 10.56
CA ASP A 46 22.52 5.14 11.74
C ASP A 46 21.56 5.83 12.71
N GLN A 47 21.30 7.15 12.54
CA GLN A 47 20.30 7.88 13.31
C GLN A 47 18.86 7.57 12.82
N LEU A 48 18.70 6.95 11.62
CA LEU A 48 17.41 6.59 11.06
C LEU A 48 17.07 5.13 11.34
N LYS A 49 15.94 4.87 12.01
CA LYS A 49 15.30 3.56 12.07
C LYS A 49 14.26 3.44 10.97
N CYS A 50 14.44 2.52 10.02
CA CYS A 50 13.40 2.17 9.03
C CYS A 50 12.64 0.93 9.50
N ILE A 51 11.32 1.00 9.55
CA ILE A 51 10.45 -0.14 9.87
C ILE A 51 9.49 -0.43 8.73
N PHE A 52 9.12 -1.69 8.58
CA PHE A 52 8.01 -2.15 7.75
C PHE A 52 7.04 -2.92 8.65
N ILE A 53 5.78 -2.47 8.72
CA ILE A 53 4.75 -3.15 9.51
C ILE A 53 4.10 -4.19 8.61
N ASP A 54 4.33 -5.47 8.90
CA ASP A 54 3.62 -6.56 8.25
C ASP A 54 2.25 -6.74 8.89
N THR A 55 1.25 -6.27 8.20
CA THR A 55 -0.16 -6.32 8.61
C THR A 55 -0.83 -7.66 8.27
N GLY A 56 -0.14 -8.57 7.58
CA GLY A 56 -0.75 -9.76 7.00
C GLY A 56 -1.66 -9.48 5.79
N LEU A 57 -1.82 -8.22 5.39
CA LEU A 57 -2.75 -7.79 4.32
C LEU A 57 -2.02 -7.27 3.06
N MET A 58 -0.70 -7.38 3.04
CA MET A 58 0.13 -6.90 1.93
C MET A 58 0.15 -7.89 0.75
N ARG A 59 0.75 -7.47 -0.37
CA ARG A 59 1.03 -8.35 -1.51
C ARG A 59 1.89 -9.54 -1.11
N GLU A 60 1.89 -10.57 -1.94
CA GLU A 60 2.68 -11.78 -1.69
C GLU A 60 4.19 -11.48 -1.65
N GLY A 61 4.83 -11.87 -0.53
CA GLY A 61 6.27 -11.67 -0.31
C GLY A 61 6.70 -10.20 -0.20
N GLU A 62 5.79 -9.30 0.17
CA GLU A 62 6.09 -7.87 0.26
C GLU A 62 7.16 -7.55 1.33
N PRO A 63 7.07 -8.07 2.58
CA PRO A 63 8.07 -7.78 3.61
C PRO A 63 9.49 -8.16 3.18
N GLU A 64 9.64 -9.35 2.60
CA GLU A 64 10.94 -9.86 2.11
C GLU A 64 11.48 -9.04 0.95
N LYS A 65 10.60 -8.65 0.01
CA LYS A 65 10.97 -7.81 -1.13
C LYS A 65 11.45 -6.44 -0.69
N VAL A 66 10.73 -5.80 0.24
CA VAL A 66 11.12 -4.49 0.80
C VAL A 66 12.47 -4.62 1.50
N LYS A 67 12.63 -5.60 2.39
CA LYS A 67 13.89 -5.82 3.12
C LYS A 67 15.07 -6.06 2.16
N ALA A 68 14.87 -6.86 1.10
CA ALA A 68 15.92 -7.16 0.12
C ALA A 68 16.31 -5.92 -0.71
N VAL A 69 15.33 -5.13 -1.16
CA VAL A 69 15.61 -3.92 -1.95
C VAL A 69 16.34 -2.88 -1.12
N PHE A 70 15.88 -2.60 0.08
CA PHE A 70 16.52 -1.61 0.96
C PHE A 70 17.90 -2.09 1.45
N GLY A 71 18.06 -3.40 1.68
CA GLY A 71 19.36 -4.00 2.00
C GLY A 71 20.42 -3.76 0.93
N LYS A 72 20.04 -3.83 -0.38
CA LYS A 72 20.93 -3.48 -1.49
C LYS A 72 21.34 -2.02 -1.51
N LEU A 73 20.55 -1.14 -0.90
CA LEU A 73 20.86 0.29 -0.74
C LEU A 73 21.61 0.59 0.57
N GLY A 74 22.01 -0.44 1.31
CA GLY A 74 22.69 -0.31 2.61
C GLY A 74 21.76 0.12 3.75
N ILE A 75 20.45 -0.01 3.57
CA ILE A 75 19.45 0.42 4.56
C ILE A 75 18.90 -0.82 5.27
N LYS A 76 19.09 -0.88 6.58
CA LYS A 76 18.46 -1.91 7.41
C LYS A 76 16.98 -1.60 7.62
N VAL A 77 16.11 -2.55 7.32
CA VAL A 77 14.68 -2.48 7.57
C VAL A 77 14.29 -3.51 8.63
N ASP A 78 13.71 -3.06 9.73
CA ASP A 78 13.16 -3.93 10.75
C ASP A 78 11.70 -4.25 10.37
N VAL A 79 11.39 -5.52 10.16
CA VAL A 79 10.03 -5.99 9.89
C VAL A 79 9.34 -6.22 11.23
N VAL A 80 8.23 -5.52 11.45
CA VAL A 80 7.37 -5.65 12.63
C VAL A 80 6.21 -6.54 12.25
N ASP A 81 6.17 -7.77 12.80
CA ASP A 81 5.03 -8.66 12.61
C ASP A 81 3.86 -8.20 13.49
N ALA A 82 2.81 -7.74 12.85
CA ALA A 82 1.57 -7.28 13.50
C ALA A 82 0.33 -7.97 12.89
N GLN A 83 0.53 -9.10 12.19
CA GLN A 83 -0.56 -9.77 11.47
C GLN A 83 -1.72 -10.14 12.40
N ALA A 84 -1.42 -10.69 13.58
CA ALA A 84 -2.44 -11.09 14.55
C ALA A 84 -3.29 -9.88 14.99
N GLU A 85 -2.64 -8.75 15.33
CA GLU A 85 -3.34 -7.55 15.78
C GLU A 85 -4.28 -6.98 14.70
N PHE A 86 -3.85 -7.01 13.42
CA PHE A 86 -4.69 -6.54 12.32
C PHE A 86 -5.86 -7.47 12.04
N PHE A 87 -5.67 -8.78 12.04
CA PHE A 87 -6.76 -9.72 11.83
C PHE A 87 -7.75 -9.69 13.00
N ASP A 88 -7.30 -9.58 14.25
CA ASP A 88 -8.16 -9.42 15.40
C ASP A 88 -8.98 -8.13 15.35
N ALA A 89 -8.34 -7.02 14.96
CA ALA A 89 -9.02 -5.73 14.82
C ALA A 89 -10.05 -5.69 13.68
N LEU A 90 -9.87 -6.49 12.63
CA LEU A 90 -10.78 -6.57 11.48
C LEU A 90 -11.88 -7.63 11.64
N LYS A 91 -11.79 -8.46 12.66
CA LYS A 91 -12.74 -9.56 12.91
C LYS A 91 -14.16 -9.02 13.10
N GLY A 92 -15.10 -9.61 12.35
CA GLY A 92 -16.52 -9.24 12.40
C GLY A 92 -16.89 -7.96 11.65
N HIS A 93 -15.90 -7.14 11.21
CA HIS A 93 -16.18 -5.95 10.42
C HIS A 93 -16.42 -6.31 8.95
N THR A 94 -17.61 -6.00 8.46
CA THR A 94 -18.01 -6.19 7.05
C THR A 94 -18.18 -4.87 6.32
N ASP A 95 -18.51 -3.80 7.05
CA ASP A 95 -18.66 -2.45 6.49
C ASP A 95 -17.30 -1.88 6.06
N PRO A 96 -17.18 -1.29 4.86
CA PRO A 96 -15.93 -0.72 4.35
C PRO A 96 -15.31 0.36 5.23
N GLU A 97 -16.13 1.26 5.77
CA GLU A 97 -15.62 2.37 6.59
C GLU A 97 -15.16 1.89 7.97
N GLU A 98 -15.83 0.90 8.55
CA GLU A 98 -15.39 0.28 9.80
C GLU A 98 -14.06 -0.46 9.59
N LYS A 99 -13.89 -1.19 8.49
CA LYS A 99 -12.61 -1.81 8.14
C LYS A 99 -11.48 -0.78 8.03
N ARG A 100 -11.73 0.35 7.34
CA ARG A 100 -10.74 1.42 7.20
C ARG A 100 -10.38 2.04 8.55
N LYS A 101 -11.37 2.27 9.41
CA LYS A 101 -11.16 2.80 10.78
C LYS A 101 -10.36 1.82 11.63
N ALA A 102 -10.77 0.54 11.67
CA ALA A 102 -10.08 -0.50 12.44
C ALA A 102 -8.63 -0.67 11.97
N PHE A 103 -8.41 -0.76 10.65
CA PHE A 103 -7.06 -0.83 10.07
C PHE A 103 -6.21 0.38 10.48
N ARG A 104 -6.74 1.58 10.31
CA ARG A 104 -6.03 2.83 10.61
C ARG A 104 -5.66 2.90 12.10
N TYR A 105 -6.61 2.65 12.98
CA TYR A 105 -6.38 2.66 14.42
C TYR A 105 -5.27 1.67 14.82
N THR A 106 -5.34 0.44 14.32
CA THR A 106 -4.34 -0.60 14.61
C THR A 106 -2.96 -0.22 14.07
N PHE A 107 -2.90 0.34 12.86
CA PHE A 107 -1.65 0.81 12.28
C PHE A 107 -0.95 1.85 13.17
N TYR A 108 -1.69 2.84 13.64
CA TYR A 108 -1.10 3.87 14.52
C TYR A 108 -0.74 3.36 15.89
N LYS A 109 -1.52 2.43 16.44
CA LYS A 109 -1.18 1.76 17.71
C LYS A 109 0.16 1.02 17.60
N VAL A 110 0.33 0.18 16.57
CA VAL A 110 1.56 -0.57 16.33
C VAL A 110 2.72 0.39 16.04
N PHE A 111 2.50 1.38 15.17
CA PHE A 111 3.50 2.38 14.83
C PHE A 111 3.94 3.19 16.06
N GLY A 112 3.01 3.66 16.87
CA GLY A 112 3.28 4.40 18.11
C GLY A 112 4.14 3.59 19.09
N HIS A 113 3.90 2.28 19.21
CA HIS A 113 4.74 1.37 20.00
C HIS A 113 6.18 1.35 19.48
N GLU A 114 6.38 1.28 18.16
CA GLU A 114 7.72 1.27 17.57
C GLU A 114 8.44 2.63 17.70
N VAL A 115 7.70 3.73 17.65
CA VAL A 115 8.23 5.07 17.95
C VAL A 115 8.78 5.12 19.36
N LEU A 116 8.00 4.71 20.36
CA LEU A 116 8.44 4.68 21.77
C LEU A 116 9.69 3.81 21.96
N LYS A 117 9.70 2.59 21.40
CA LYS A 117 10.86 1.70 21.47
C LYS A 117 12.12 2.30 20.82
N SER A 118 11.96 3.05 19.73
CA SER A 118 13.08 3.63 19.00
C SER A 118 13.72 4.82 19.70
N GLN A 119 13.01 5.46 20.63
CA GLN A 119 13.37 6.75 21.22
C GLN A 119 13.57 7.85 20.16
N ALA A 120 12.92 7.70 18.99
CA ALA A 120 12.99 8.70 17.94
C ALA A 120 12.19 9.94 18.34
N ARG A 121 12.78 11.11 18.04
CA ARG A 121 12.13 12.42 18.23
C ARG A 121 11.64 13.02 16.91
N PHE A 122 11.92 12.34 15.80
CA PHE A 122 11.54 12.79 14.47
C PHE A 122 10.87 11.65 13.70
N LEU A 123 9.73 11.94 13.08
CA LEU A 123 9.04 11.08 12.13
C LEU A 123 9.32 11.56 10.71
N ILE A 124 9.90 10.71 9.89
CA ILE A 124 10.09 10.97 8.46
C ILE A 124 8.85 10.44 7.72
N GLN A 125 8.10 11.34 7.11
CA GLN A 125 6.82 11.02 6.46
C GLN A 125 6.84 11.37 4.97
N GLY A 126 6.32 10.47 4.15
CA GLY A 126 6.28 10.61 2.69
C GLY A 126 5.05 11.34 2.16
N THR A 127 4.61 12.42 2.82
CA THR A 127 3.54 13.31 2.33
C THR A 127 3.98 13.98 1.03
N ILE A 128 3.09 14.04 0.04
CA ILE A 128 3.31 14.70 -1.25
C ILE A 128 2.33 15.85 -1.48
N ALA A 129 2.55 16.68 -2.50
CA ALA A 129 1.72 17.86 -2.79
C ALA A 129 0.22 17.50 -2.99
N ALA A 130 -0.07 16.37 -3.63
CA ALA A 130 -1.44 15.92 -3.81
C ALA A 130 -2.16 15.64 -2.47
N ASP A 131 -1.48 15.07 -1.49
CA ASP A 131 -2.05 14.80 -0.16
C ASP A 131 -2.43 16.11 0.55
N ILE A 132 -1.61 17.15 0.40
CA ILE A 132 -1.86 18.49 0.98
C ILE A 132 -3.09 19.13 0.33
N ILE A 133 -3.17 19.09 -1.01
CA ILE A 133 -4.29 19.67 -1.77
C ILE A 133 -5.60 18.96 -1.41
N GLU A 134 -5.62 17.64 -1.34
CA GLU A 134 -6.79 16.85 -0.96
C GLU A 134 -7.26 17.17 0.46
N THR A 135 -6.33 17.43 1.37
CA THR A 135 -6.64 17.81 2.76
C THR A 135 -7.26 19.21 2.84
N GLN A 136 -6.71 20.20 2.13
CA GLN A 136 -7.23 21.56 2.08
C GLN A 136 -8.61 21.62 1.41
N GLY A 137 -8.88 20.75 0.45
CA GLY A 137 -10.18 20.60 -0.22
C GLY A 137 -11.24 19.88 0.60
N GLY A 138 -10.94 19.45 1.84
CA GLY A 138 -11.88 18.73 2.70
C GLY A 138 -12.13 17.27 2.30
N VAL A 139 -11.39 16.75 1.31
CA VAL A 139 -11.55 15.40 0.78
C VAL A 139 -10.81 14.36 1.63
N LYS A 140 -9.70 14.76 2.26
CA LYS A 140 -8.95 13.93 3.20
C LYS A 140 -8.49 14.75 4.41
N THR A 141 -8.61 14.18 5.58
CA THR A 141 -8.10 14.70 6.85
C THR A 141 -6.76 14.00 7.16
N GLN A 142 -5.67 14.37 6.48
CA GLN A 142 -4.39 13.66 6.65
C GLN A 142 -3.41 14.31 7.63
N HIS A 143 -3.53 15.61 7.92
CA HIS A 143 -2.53 16.29 8.76
C HIS A 143 -2.59 15.95 10.24
N ASN A 144 -3.64 15.27 10.71
CA ASN A 144 -3.81 14.94 12.11
C ASN A 144 -4.37 13.54 12.33
N ILE A 145 -3.81 12.53 11.65
CA ILE A 145 -4.30 11.17 11.83
C ILE A 145 -4.05 10.70 13.27
N LEU A 146 -2.92 11.09 13.87
CA LEU A 146 -2.64 10.82 15.28
C LEU A 146 -3.56 11.62 16.19
N GLU A 147 -3.83 12.89 15.89
CA GLU A 147 -4.81 13.70 16.64
C GLU A 147 -6.25 13.21 16.48
N GLN A 148 -6.64 12.71 15.31
CA GLN A 148 -8.00 12.14 15.08
C GLN A 148 -8.29 10.90 15.92
N ILE A 149 -7.26 10.16 16.30
CA ILE A 149 -7.38 9.04 17.25
C ILE A 149 -7.07 9.46 18.69
N GLY A 150 -7.01 10.76 18.97
CA GLY A 150 -6.72 11.29 20.29
C GLY A 150 -5.24 11.25 20.68
N ILE A 151 -4.36 11.05 19.71
CA ILE A 151 -2.90 11.02 19.91
C ILE A 151 -2.34 12.31 19.34
N ASP A 152 -2.08 13.30 20.19
CA ASP A 152 -1.31 14.48 19.86
C ASP A 152 0.18 14.07 19.71
N PRO A 153 0.77 14.16 18.51
CA PRO A 153 2.16 13.73 18.29
C PRO A 153 3.14 14.42 19.22
N ASP A 154 2.98 15.71 19.43
CA ASP A 154 3.87 16.49 20.30
C ASP A 154 3.63 16.20 21.78
N LYS A 155 2.38 16.01 22.21
CA LYS A 155 2.04 15.75 23.61
C LYS A 155 2.21 14.30 24.03
N ASN A 156 1.84 13.35 23.15
CA ASN A 156 1.84 11.92 23.50
C ASN A 156 3.16 11.22 23.14
N PHE A 157 3.87 11.66 22.12
CA PHE A 157 5.12 11.03 21.68
C PHE A 157 6.31 12.01 21.59
N GLY A 158 6.07 13.32 21.61
CA GLY A 158 7.13 14.35 21.59
C GLY A 158 7.98 14.32 20.31
N PHE A 159 7.44 13.88 19.17
CA PHE A 159 8.19 13.87 17.93
C PHE A 159 7.75 14.96 16.95
N LYS A 160 8.71 15.44 16.16
CA LYS A 160 8.47 16.37 15.07
C LYS A 160 8.38 15.64 13.74
N VAL A 161 7.42 16.02 12.89
CA VAL A 161 7.26 15.46 11.55
C VAL A 161 8.19 16.17 10.56
N VAL A 162 8.88 15.39 9.73
CA VAL A 162 9.75 15.86 8.63
C VAL A 162 9.22 15.30 7.32
N GLU A 163 8.80 16.18 6.40
CA GLU A 163 8.11 15.85 5.16
C GLU A 163 8.91 16.32 3.93
N PRO A 164 9.95 15.59 3.53
CA PRO A 164 10.86 16.04 2.48
C PRO A 164 10.27 16.08 1.08
N LEU A 165 9.09 15.45 0.86
CA LEU A 165 8.45 15.34 -0.45
C LEU A 165 7.21 16.21 -0.62
N LYS A 166 6.84 17.01 0.40
CA LYS A 166 5.56 17.74 0.47
C LYS A 166 5.29 18.71 -0.69
N GLU A 167 6.32 19.14 -1.40
CA GLU A 167 6.21 20.05 -2.55
C GLU A 167 6.13 19.31 -3.89
N LEU A 168 6.33 17.98 -3.91
CA LEU A 168 6.41 17.19 -5.12
C LEU A 168 5.09 16.52 -5.49
N PHE A 169 4.83 16.46 -6.79
CA PHE A 169 3.79 15.62 -7.36
C PHE A 169 4.32 14.19 -7.61
N LYS A 170 3.41 13.23 -7.78
CA LYS A 170 3.72 11.80 -7.89
C LYS A 170 4.76 11.46 -8.98
N HIS A 171 4.70 12.14 -10.13
CA HIS A 171 5.66 11.92 -11.22
C HIS A 171 7.07 12.39 -10.83
N GLU A 172 7.19 13.51 -10.11
CA GLU A 172 8.46 14.04 -9.63
C GLU A 172 9.07 13.13 -8.55
N VAL A 173 8.24 12.58 -7.65
CA VAL A 173 8.68 11.59 -6.66
C VAL A 173 9.29 10.36 -7.35
N ARG A 174 8.70 9.90 -8.47
CA ARG A 174 9.25 8.79 -9.24
C ARG A 174 10.61 9.13 -9.86
N GLU A 175 10.77 10.35 -10.39
CA GLU A 175 12.06 10.83 -10.91
C GLU A 175 13.14 10.87 -9.81
N VAL A 176 12.79 11.39 -8.63
CA VAL A 176 13.68 11.37 -7.45
C VAL A 176 14.03 9.94 -7.06
N GLY A 177 13.05 9.03 -7.03
CA GLY A 177 13.28 7.62 -6.72
C GLY A 177 14.27 6.95 -7.69
N LYS A 178 14.13 7.23 -8.99
CA LYS A 178 15.05 6.75 -10.03
C LYS A 178 16.47 7.27 -9.79
N GLU A 179 16.65 8.57 -9.53
CA GLU A 179 17.96 9.19 -9.27
C GLU A 179 18.59 8.69 -7.95
N LEU A 180 17.76 8.31 -6.98
CA LEU A 180 18.22 7.72 -5.72
C LEU A 180 18.66 6.25 -5.87
N GLY A 181 18.43 5.63 -7.04
CA GLY A 181 18.79 4.23 -7.30
C GLY A 181 17.75 3.20 -6.86
N LEU A 182 16.50 3.64 -6.59
CA LEU A 182 15.40 2.70 -6.37
C LEU A 182 15.13 1.91 -7.65
N PRO A 183 14.83 0.60 -7.57
CA PRO A 183 14.50 -0.20 -8.73
C PRO A 183 13.12 0.17 -9.30
N GLU A 184 12.95 -0.02 -10.61
CA GLU A 184 11.68 0.24 -11.30
C GLU A 184 10.51 -0.51 -10.68
N SER A 185 10.76 -1.72 -10.17
CA SER A 185 9.78 -2.52 -9.43
C SER A 185 9.22 -1.84 -8.16
N LEU A 186 9.83 -0.75 -7.67
CA LEU A 186 9.31 0.07 -6.58
C LEU A 186 8.64 1.36 -7.08
N TYR A 187 9.33 2.15 -7.92
CA TYR A 187 8.78 3.44 -8.35
C TYR A 187 7.78 3.33 -9.50
N GLY A 188 7.78 2.23 -10.25
CA GLY A 188 6.85 1.94 -11.34
C GLY A 188 5.62 1.10 -10.94
N ARG A 189 5.45 0.80 -9.67
CA ARG A 189 4.34 -0.07 -9.18
C ARG A 189 2.97 0.54 -9.40
N MET A 190 2.01 -0.34 -9.67
CA MET A 190 0.59 0.00 -9.60
C MET A 190 0.22 0.46 -8.19
N PRO A 191 -0.68 1.45 -8.04
CA PRO A 191 -1.20 1.88 -6.75
C PRO A 191 -1.69 0.71 -5.90
N PHE A 192 -1.58 0.86 -4.58
CA PHE A 192 -2.08 -0.11 -3.61
C PHE A 192 -2.79 0.65 -2.48
N PRO A 193 -3.98 0.21 -2.05
CA PRO A 193 -4.76 0.96 -1.09
C PRO A 193 -4.11 0.96 0.30
N GLY A 194 -4.36 2.03 1.07
CA GLY A 194 -3.85 2.14 2.43
C GLY A 194 -4.23 0.95 3.32
N PRO A 195 -5.52 0.53 3.36
CA PRO A 195 -5.95 -0.64 4.11
C PRO A 195 -5.57 -1.98 3.45
N ALA A 196 -4.69 -1.96 2.45
CA ALA A 196 -4.16 -3.12 1.77
C ALA A 196 -5.27 -4.05 1.21
N LEU A 197 -5.11 -5.37 1.30
CA LEU A 197 -6.08 -6.34 0.79
C LEU A 197 -7.41 -6.36 1.56
N ALA A 198 -7.53 -5.68 2.71
CA ALA A 198 -8.80 -5.60 3.42
C ALA A 198 -9.92 -4.95 2.58
N THR A 199 -9.57 -4.03 1.66
CA THR A 199 -10.52 -3.39 0.74
C THR A 199 -10.85 -4.24 -0.50
N ARG A 200 -10.21 -5.38 -0.64
CA ARG A 200 -10.41 -6.32 -1.76
C ARG A 200 -11.06 -7.64 -1.31
N VAL A 201 -11.50 -7.70 -0.06
CA VAL A 201 -12.29 -8.79 0.51
C VAL A 201 -13.67 -8.25 0.87
N ILE A 202 -14.70 -8.61 0.12
CA ILE A 202 -16.08 -8.23 0.43
C ILE A 202 -16.60 -9.11 1.57
N GLY A 203 -17.18 -8.51 2.60
CA GLY A 203 -17.54 -9.21 3.84
C GLY A 203 -16.37 -9.29 4.83
N GLU A 204 -16.36 -10.27 5.70
CA GLU A 204 -15.37 -10.42 6.77
C GLU A 204 -13.96 -10.68 6.22
N VAL A 205 -12.95 -10.08 6.86
CA VAL A 205 -11.52 -10.25 6.52
C VAL A 205 -10.92 -11.32 7.42
N THR A 206 -10.57 -12.47 6.84
CA THR A 206 -9.87 -13.56 7.54
C THR A 206 -8.54 -13.90 6.86
N PRO A 207 -7.58 -14.52 7.57
CA PRO A 207 -6.32 -14.95 6.97
C PRO A 207 -6.51 -15.80 5.71
N GLU A 208 -7.46 -16.74 5.72
CA GLU A 208 -7.75 -17.64 4.60
C GLU A 208 -8.28 -16.86 3.39
N ARG A 209 -9.24 -15.94 3.62
CA ARG A 209 -9.82 -15.12 2.55
C ARG A 209 -8.80 -14.15 1.97
N VAL A 210 -7.94 -13.59 2.80
CA VAL A 210 -6.82 -12.74 2.35
C VAL A 210 -5.81 -13.55 1.53
N ALA A 211 -5.51 -14.79 1.91
CA ALA A 211 -4.63 -15.65 1.13
C ALA A 211 -5.19 -15.93 -0.28
N LEU A 212 -6.50 -16.13 -0.41
CA LEU A 212 -7.17 -16.33 -1.71
C LEU A 212 -7.03 -15.09 -2.60
N VAL A 213 -7.42 -13.90 -2.09
CA VAL A 213 -7.37 -12.66 -2.88
C VAL A 213 -5.95 -12.23 -3.19
N ARG A 214 -4.99 -12.47 -2.27
CA ARG A 214 -3.57 -12.20 -2.50
C ARG A 214 -3.03 -12.99 -3.66
N LYS A 215 -3.28 -14.31 -3.69
CA LYS A 215 -2.85 -15.20 -4.76
C LYS A 215 -3.51 -14.85 -6.10
N ALA A 216 -4.83 -14.55 -6.08
CA ALA A 216 -5.56 -14.12 -7.27
C ALA A 216 -5.03 -12.78 -7.80
N THR A 217 -4.73 -11.80 -6.93
CA THR A 217 -4.16 -10.51 -7.32
C THR A 217 -2.79 -10.68 -7.98
N ARG A 218 -1.91 -11.54 -7.43
CA ARG A 218 -0.62 -11.86 -8.06
C ARG A 218 -0.80 -12.39 -9.48
N ILE A 219 -1.73 -13.33 -9.69
CA ILE A 219 -2.01 -13.87 -11.02
C ILE A 219 -2.49 -12.77 -11.98
N VAL A 220 -3.39 -11.90 -11.53
CA VAL A 220 -3.88 -10.76 -12.34
C VAL A 220 -2.73 -9.83 -12.70
N GLU A 221 -1.94 -9.38 -11.72
CA GLU A 221 -0.80 -8.46 -11.95
C GLU A 221 0.23 -9.06 -12.93
N GLU A 222 0.51 -10.36 -12.86
CA GLU A 222 1.40 -11.06 -13.79
C GLU A 222 0.86 -11.08 -15.22
N GLU A 223 -0.41 -11.41 -15.41
CA GLU A 223 -0.99 -11.57 -16.75
C GLU A 223 -1.25 -10.25 -17.47
N VAL A 224 -1.52 -9.17 -16.73
CA VAL A 224 -1.71 -7.83 -17.32
C VAL A 224 -0.42 -7.01 -17.40
N ALA A 225 0.71 -7.53 -16.98
CA ALA A 225 1.97 -6.77 -16.89
C ALA A 225 2.38 -6.12 -18.22
N ALA A 226 2.13 -6.80 -19.36
CA ALA A 226 2.42 -6.27 -20.69
C ALA A 226 1.50 -5.12 -21.12
N LEU A 227 0.28 -5.07 -20.57
CA LEU A 227 -0.71 -4.02 -20.87
C LEU A 227 -0.43 -2.73 -20.10
N LYS A 228 0.30 -2.82 -18.96
CA LYS A 228 0.65 -1.69 -18.09
C LYS A 228 -0.56 -0.84 -17.66
N PRO A 229 -1.66 -1.45 -17.19
CA PRO A 229 -2.82 -0.67 -16.73
C PRO A 229 -2.43 0.25 -15.58
N PHE A 230 -3.26 1.29 -15.35
CA PHE A 230 -3.09 2.15 -14.18
C PHE A 230 -3.14 1.34 -12.88
N GLN A 231 -4.14 0.43 -12.78
CA GLN A 231 -4.27 -0.48 -11.64
C GLN A 231 -5.03 -1.74 -12.06
N ALA A 232 -4.57 -2.91 -11.59
CA ALA A 232 -5.26 -4.18 -11.79
C ALA A 232 -5.12 -5.07 -10.55
N PHE A 233 -6.19 -5.75 -10.18
CA PHE A 233 -6.25 -6.59 -8.98
C PHE A 233 -7.43 -7.55 -9.01
N ALA A 234 -7.46 -8.46 -8.05
CA ALA A 234 -8.58 -9.36 -7.78
C ALA A 234 -9.36 -8.91 -6.54
N VAL A 235 -10.65 -9.16 -6.54
CA VAL A 235 -11.57 -8.94 -5.41
C VAL A 235 -12.24 -10.26 -5.06
N LEU A 236 -12.28 -10.61 -3.79
CA LEU A 236 -12.99 -11.79 -3.29
C LEU A 236 -14.38 -11.39 -2.83
N MET A 237 -15.39 -11.96 -3.48
CA MET A 237 -16.79 -11.72 -3.11
C MET A 237 -17.19 -12.47 -1.83
N SER A 238 -18.22 -11.96 -1.14
CA SER A 238 -18.85 -12.66 -0.02
C SER A 238 -19.63 -13.88 -0.49
N ASP A 239 -20.25 -13.75 -1.68
CA ASP A 239 -21.08 -14.80 -2.25
C ASP A 239 -20.25 -15.94 -2.81
N MET A 240 -20.88 -17.11 -2.88
CA MET A 240 -20.32 -18.31 -3.44
C MET A 240 -21.14 -18.81 -4.63
N GLY A 241 -20.49 -19.47 -5.56
CA GLY A 241 -21.13 -20.01 -6.76
C GLY A 241 -20.90 -21.50 -6.94
N THR A 242 -21.83 -22.16 -7.61
CA THR A 242 -21.67 -23.57 -8.00
C THR A 242 -20.73 -23.67 -9.21
N GLY A 243 -19.78 -24.58 -9.13
CA GLY A 243 -18.90 -25.00 -10.21
C GLY A 243 -18.91 -26.52 -10.37
N VAL A 244 -18.15 -27.02 -11.34
CA VAL A 244 -17.91 -28.46 -11.55
C VAL A 244 -16.40 -28.68 -11.56
N VAL A 245 -15.92 -29.53 -10.67
CA VAL A 245 -14.50 -29.89 -10.56
C VAL A 245 -14.40 -31.41 -10.50
N GLY A 246 -13.64 -31.99 -11.43
CA GLY A 246 -13.50 -33.46 -11.51
C GLY A 246 -14.83 -34.18 -11.70
N GLY A 247 -15.78 -33.61 -12.47
CA GLY A 247 -17.10 -34.17 -12.73
C GLY A 247 -18.11 -34.03 -11.57
N LYS A 248 -17.71 -33.46 -10.43
CA LYS A 248 -18.58 -33.27 -9.25
C LYS A 248 -18.94 -31.79 -9.06
N ARG A 249 -20.16 -31.54 -8.60
CA ARG A 249 -20.57 -30.18 -8.19
C ARG A 249 -19.75 -29.73 -6.99
N LYS A 250 -19.25 -28.51 -7.05
CA LYS A 250 -18.52 -27.87 -5.98
C LYS A 250 -19.08 -26.46 -5.76
N PHE A 251 -19.31 -26.10 -4.51
CA PHE A 251 -19.66 -24.75 -4.11
C PHE A 251 -18.37 -24.01 -3.71
N GLY A 252 -18.06 -22.89 -4.32
CA GLY A 252 -16.78 -22.20 -4.11
C GLY A 252 -16.86 -20.69 -4.33
N HIS A 253 -15.78 -20.04 -4.02
CA HIS A 253 -15.68 -18.58 -4.06
C HIS A 253 -15.78 -17.99 -5.47
N VAL A 254 -16.23 -16.73 -5.52
CA VAL A 254 -16.27 -15.89 -6.72
C VAL A 254 -15.14 -14.84 -6.61
N ILE A 255 -14.31 -14.77 -7.64
CA ILE A 255 -13.29 -13.71 -7.80
C ILE A 255 -13.78 -12.76 -8.90
N VAL A 256 -13.70 -11.46 -8.62
CA VAL A 256 -13.87 -10.41 -9.63
C VAL A 256 -12.50 -9.82 -9.95
N ILE A 257 -12.17 -9.73 -11.24
CA ILE A 257 -10.98 -9.05 -11.74
C ILE A 257 -11.37 -7.60 -12.04
N ARG A 258 -10.64 -6.65 -11.47
CA ARG A 258 -10.73 -5.23 -11.76
C ARG A 258 -9.44 -4.77 -12.41
N SER A 259 -9.52 -4.19 -13.62
CA SER A 259 -8.40 -3.55 -14.29
C SER A 259 -8.88 -2.24 -14.91
N VAL A 260 -8.15 -1.14 -14.66
CA VAL A 260 -8.57 0.19 -15.07
C VAL A 260 -7.42 1.01 -15.63
N GLU A 261 -7.77 1.89 -16.57
CA GLU A 261 -6.96 2.98 -17.08
C GLU A 261 -7.39 4.28 -16.40
N SER A 262 -6.43 5.08 -15.97
CA SER A 262 -6.65 6.41 -15.40
C SER A 262 -5.42 7.27 -15.54
N ARG A 263 -5.61 8.60 -15.60
CA ARG A 263 -4.50 9.57 -15.55
C ARG A 263 -4.29 10.17 -14.18
N ASP A 264 -5.36 10.42 -13.48
CA ASP A 264 -5.41 11.23 -12.26
C ASP A 264 -6.10 10.55 -11.07
N ALA A 265 -6.60 9.32 -11.26
CA ALA A 265 -7.43 8.56 -10.34
C ALA A 265 -8.82 9.20 -10.05
N MET A 266 -9.16 10.34 -10.66
CA MET A 266 -10.48 10.98 -10.52
C MET A 266 -11.50 10.30 -11.38
N THR A 267 -11.12 9.99 -12.62
CA THR A 267 -11.90 9.18 -13.57
C THR A 267 -11.12 7.93 -13.96
N ALA A 268 -11.84 6.86 -14.28
CA ALA A 268 -11.21 5.64 -14.75
C ALA A 268 -12.14 4.86 -15.68
N GLU A 269 -11.55 4.27 -16.72
CA GLU A 269 -12.21 3.37 -17.65
C GLU A 269 -11.71 1.94 -17.42
N PRO A 270 -12.54 0.90 -17.67
CA PRO A 270 -12.06 -0.47 -17.60
C PRO A 270 -11.02 -0.71 -18.71
N THR A 271 -9.92 -1.36 -18.35
CA THR A 271 -8.90 -1.77 -19.34
C THR A 271 -9.50 -2.73 -20.35
N GLN A 272 -9.26 -2.49 -21.64
CA GLN A 272 -9.66 -3.43 -22.70
C GLN A 272 -8.68 -4.63 -22.72
N VAL A 273 -8.83 -5.52 -21.73
CA VAL A 273 -8.01 -6.71 -21.62
C VAL A 273 -8.37 -7.69 -22.76
N PRO A 274 -7.41 -8.18 -23.57
CA PRO A 274 -7.67 -9.17 -24.60
C PRO A 274 -8.34 -10.42 -24.06
N TRP A 275 -9.26 -10.98 -24.84
CA TRP A 275 -10.10 -12.12 -24.39
C TRP A 275 -9.28 -13.36 -23.99
N ASP A 276 -8.21 -13.63 -24.72
CA ASP A 276 -7.28 -14.72 -24.42
C ASP A 276 -6.57 -14.54 -23.07
N VAL A 277 -6.20 -13.28 -22.72
CA VAL A 277 -5.61 -12.93 -21.42
C VAL A 277 -6.64 -13.12 -20.30
N LEU A 278 -7.90 -12.70 -20.51
CA LEU A 278 -8.99 -12.94 -19.56
C LEU A 278 -9.19 -14.44 -19.32
N LEU A 279 -9.24 -15.23 -20.38
CA LEU A 279 -9.37 -16.68 -20.29
C LEU A 279 -8.15 -17.31 -19.58
N LYS A 280 -6.95 -16.81 -19.83
CA LYS A 280 -5.72 -17.27 -19.16
C LYS A 280 -5.76 -16.99 -17.67
N MET A 281 -6.13 -15.77 -17.25
CA MET A 281 -6.35 -15.42 -15.84
C MET A 281 -7.37 -16.34 -15.17
N SER A 282 -8.53 -16.52 -15.79
CA SER A 282 -9.59 -17.40 -15.28
C SER A 282 -9.11 -18.83 -15.08
N LYS A 283 -8.42 -19.40 -16.07
CA LYS A 283 -7.84 -20.76 -16.00
C LYS A 283 -6.80 -20.88 -14.89
N ARG A 284 -5.89 -19.88 -14.77
CA ARG A 284 -4.87 -19.88 -13.73
C ARG A 284 -5.49 -19.77 -12.34
N ILE A 285 -6.40 -18.81 -12.13
CA ILE A 285 -7.05 -18.58 -10.84
C ILE A 285 -7.76 -19.85 -10.38
N THR A 286 -8.60 -20.47 -11.24
CA THR A 286 -9.35 -21.66 -10.85
C THR A 286 -8.47 -22.92 -10.66
N LYS A 287 -7.33 -23.02 -11.37
CA LYS A 287 -6.35 -24.09 -11.21
C LYS A 287 -5.48 -23.92 -9.96
N GLU A 288 -4.94 -22.72 -9.77
CA GLU A 288 -3.99 -22.43 -8.69
C GLU A 288 -4.69 -22.18 -7.33
N ILE A 289 -5.99 -21.83 -7.36
CA ILE A 289 -6.82 -21.58 -6.18
C ILE A 289 -8.07 -22.47 -6.23
N PRO A 290 -7.96 -23.75 -5.84
CA PRO A 290 -9.08 -24.70 -5.99
C PRO A 290 -10.38 -24.32 -5.23
N ALA A 291 -10.32 -23.40 -4.29
CA ALA A 291 -11.49 -22.85 -3.59
C ALA A 291 -12.34 -21.91 -4.45
N VAL A 292 -11.81 -21.43 -5.59
CA VAL A 292 -12.51 -20.54 -6.52
C VAL A 292 -13.20 -21.36 -7.61
N THR A 293 -14.49 -21.07 -7.84
CA THR A 293 -15.31 -21.72 -8.88
C THR A 293 -15.78 -20.77 -9.98
N ARG A 294 -15.70 -19.45 -9.76
CA ARG A 294 -16.11 -18.43 -10.73
C ARG A 294 -15.14 -17.27 -10.76
N VAL A 295 -14.89 -16.77 -11.97
CA VAL A 295 -14.10 -15.56 -12.22
C VAL A 295 -14.92 -14.64 -13.12
N CYS A 296 -15.11 -13.40 -12.69
CA CYS A 296 -15.79 -12.33 -13.40
C CYS A 296 -14.83 -11.21 -13.75
N TYR A 297 -15.18 -10.36 -14.73
CA TYR A 297 -14.46 -9.14 -15.07
C TYR A 297 -15.38 -7.93 -14.87
N GLU A 298 -14.89 -6.92 -14.13
CA GLU A 298 -15.63 -5.70 -13.80
C GLU A 298 -15.47 -4.65 -14.90
N LEU A 299 -16.61 -4.21 -15.48
CA LEU A 299 -16.66 -3.29 -16.62
C LEU A 299 -17.07 -1.86 -16.24
N THR A 300 -17.44 -1.58 -14.99
CA THR A 300 -18.02 -0.29 -14.62
C THR A 300 -16.93 0.79 -14.56
N PRO A 301 -17.09 1.93 -15.27
CA PRO A 301 -16.15 3.04 -15.18
C PRO A 301 -16.26 3.79 -13.84
N LYS A 302 -15.33 4.69 -13.58
CA LYS A 302 -15.42 5.67 -12.50
C LYS A 302 -15.66 7.07 -13.09
N PRO A 303 -16.77 7.77 -12.80
CA PRO A 303 -17.97 7.26 -12.10
C PRO A 303 -18.78 6.28 -12.94
N PRO A 304 -19.77 5.53 -12.40
CA PRO A 304 -20.29 5.60 -11.02
C PRO A 304 -19.54 4.74 -10.01
N ALA A 305 -18.73 3.76 -10.45
CA ALA A 305 -17.93 2.97 -9.54
C ALA A 305 -16.71 3.76 -8.98
N THR A 306 -16.00 3.14 -8.03
CA THR A 306 -14.68 3.59 -7.58
C THR A 306 -13.58 2.74 -8.23
N ILE A 307 -12.30 3.11 -8.08
CA ILE A 307 -11.20 2.24 -8.56
C ILE A 307 -11.08 1.03 -7.65
N GLU A 308 -10.82 1.23 -6.34
CA GLU A 308 -10.92 0.14 -5.38
C GLU A 308 -12.39 -0.26 -5.18
N TYR A 309 -12.63 -1.51 -4.85
CA TYR A 309 -13.98 -2.09 -4.86
C TYR A 309 -14.82 -1.69 -3.64
N ILE A 310 -14.15 -1.52 -2.48
CA ILE A 310 -14.74 -1.02 -1.24
C ILE A 310 -13.80 -0.09 -0.50
#